data_8b450dfd833079b4ec150be8f6eac91f
#
_entry.id   8b450dfd833079b4ec150be8f6eac91f
#
_cell.length_a   1.000
_cell.length_b   1.000
_cell.length_c   1.000
_cell.angle_alpha   90.00
_cell.angle_beta   90.00
_cell.angle_gamma   90.00
#
_symmetry.space_group_name_H-M   'P 1'
#
loop_
_entity.id
_entity.type
_entity.pdbx_description
1 polymer ?
#
loop_
_entity_poly.entity_id
_entity_poly.type
_entity_poly.pdbx_seq_one_letter_code
_entity_poly.pdbx_strand_id
1 'polypeptide(L)'
;QPGWRSQEDYQRGSGMMKTESTLEKVLAAGHLAVTSECGPPRGALPEKVKEKAEMLRGYVDAINVTDNQTAVVRMSSFAACLIIKQMGLNPILQMVTRDRNRLAMQSDIIGAYSHGVNTMLCLSGDHPCFGDHPMAANVYDLDSIQFIQMVRTMRDDGKFQGGDDILNPPKMFVGAAANPFADPFELRVARLAKKIKAGADFIQTQCVYDLERFEKWMEGVRDRGLHEKVSILAGITPLKSVGMAKYMKNKVPGMSVPDELIKRMSGVPKEKQPEEGIKICVETIQRLKEVKGVSGFHIMAIEWEQRVPEIVEAAGLYPRPFAGE
;
A
#
# COMPACT_ATOMS: atom_id res chain seq x y z
N GLN A 1 -5.68 -28.66 -6.33
CA GLN A 1 -5.98 -27.44 -7.08
C GLN A 1 -6.20 -26.33 -6.06
N PRO A 2 -5.50 -25.18 -6.10
CA PRO A 2 -5.73 -24.10 -5.18
C PRO A 2 -7.13 -23.50 -5.44
N GLY A 3 -7.88 -23.25 -4.36
CA GLY A 3 -9.22 -22.70 -4.37
C GLY A 3 -9.22 -21.22 -4.80
N TRP A 4 -9.03 -20.96 -6.08
CA TRP A 4 -9.23 -19.66 -6.69
C TRP A 4 -10.72 -19.28 -6.59
N ARG A 5 -11.02 -18.03 -6.30
CA ARG A 5 -12.38 -17.51 -6.45
C ARG A 5 -12.84 -17.87 -7.87
N SER A 6 -14.02 -18.47 -7.99
CA SER A 6 -14.58 -18.72 -9.32
C SER A 6 -14.83 -17.38 -10.02
N GLN A 7 -14.75 -17.36 -11.35
CA GLN A 7 -15.15 -16.18 -12.13
C GLN A 7 -16.56 -15.68 -11.76
N GLU A 8 -17.44 -16.56 -11.29
CA GLU A 8 -18.79 -16.23 -10.84
C GLU A 8 -18.82 -15.47 -9.50
N ASP A 9 -17.88 -15.73 -8.57
CA ASP A 9 -17.77 -14.99 -7.31
C ASP A 9 -17.30 -13.55 -7.54
N TYR A 10 -16.57 -13.31 -8.61
CA TYR A 10 -16.08 -12.00 -9.00
C TYR A 10 -17.10 -11.22 -9.83
N GLN A 11 -17.89 -11.90 -10.67
CA GLN A 11 -18.92 -11.28 -11.51
C GLN A 11 -20.08 -10.70 -10.71
N ARG A 12 -20.33 -11.15 -9.49
CA ARG A 12 -21.32 -10.53 -8.58
C ARG A 12 -20.87 -9.18 -8.01
N GLY A 13 -19.58 -8.85 -8.08
CA GLY A 13 -19.01 -7.55 -7.71
C GLY A 13 -18.52 -6.70 -8.87
N SER A 14 -18.69 -7.14 -10.14
CA SER A 14 -18.22 -6.43 -11.33
C SER A 14 -19.14 -5.27 -11.69
N GLY A 15 -19.14 -4.24 -10.84
CA GLY A 15 -19.40 -2.89 -11.29
C GLY A 15 -18.38 -2.52 -12.38
N MET A 16 -18.80 -1.76 -13.38
CA MET A 16 -17.93 -1.17 -14.40
C MET A 16 -16.70 -0.58 -13.73
N MET A 17 -15.47 -0.86 -14.26
CA MET A 17 -14.24 -0.30 -13.76
C MET A 17 -14.37 1.22 -13.58
N LYS A 18 -13.93 1.74 -12.44
CA LYS A 18 -14.05 3.16 -12.09
C LYS A 18 -12.95 4.00 -12.72
N THR A 19 -11.82 3.35 -13.03
CA THR A 19 -10.61 3.99 -13.53
C THR A 19 -9.94 3.12 -14.59
N GLU A 20 -8.88 3.63 -15.19
CA GLU A 20 -8.01 2.86 -16.12
C GLU A 20 -6.75 2.35 -15.44
N SER A 21 -6.77 2.25 -14.10
CA SER A 21 -5.62 1.81 -13.31
C SER A 21 -5.28 0.34 -13.61
N THR A 22 -4.00 0.04 -13.85
CA THR A 22 -3.53 -1.34 -13.98
C THR A 22 -3.82 -2.16 -12.73
N LEU A 23 -3.68 -1.56 -11.54
CA LEU A 23 -4.00 -2.23 -10.29
C LEU A 23 -5.49 -2.61 -10.22
N GLU A 24 -6.40 -1.73 -10.66
CA GLU A 24 -7.82 -2.05 -10.74
C GLU A 24 -8.08 -3.18 -11.74
N LYS A 25 -7.44 -3.16 -12.92
CA LYS A 25 -7.55 -4.23 -13.93
C LYS A 25 -7.15 -5.59 -13.36
N VAL A 26 -6.00 -5.67 -12.67
CA VAL A 26 -5.52 -6.91 -12.04
C VAL A 26 -6.52 -7.43 -11.02
N LEU A 27 -7.01 -6.57 -10.15
CA LEU A 27 -7.97 -6.92 -9.11
C LEU A 27 -9.33 -7.31 -9.69
N ALA A 28 -9.82 -6.57 -10.70
CA ALA A 28 -11.08 -6.87 -11.39
C ALA A 28 -11.03 -8.20 -12.16
N ALA A 29 -9.88 -8.58 -12.68
CA ALA A 29 -9.66 -9.87 -13.33
C ALA A 29 -9.55 -11.06 -12.34
N GLY A 30 -9.60 -10.81 -11.03
CA GLY A 30 -9.51 -11.85 -9.99
C GLY A 30 -8.10 -12.33 -9.69
N HIS A 31 -7.08 -11.65 -10.20
CA HIS A 31 -5.70 -11.99 -9.89
C HIS A 31 -5.25 -11.41 -8.54
N LEU A 32 -4.36 -12.12 -7.86
CA LEU A 32 -3.68 -11.59 -6.69
C LEU A 32 -2.77 -10.44 -7.13
N ALA A 33 -3.07 -9.22 -6.68
CA ALA A 33 -2.26 -8.07 -7.00
C ALA A 33 -0.95 -8.07 -6.21
N VAL A 34 0.11 -7.53 -6.80
CA VAL A 34 1.40 -7.30 -6.15
C VAL A 34 1.79 -5.84 -6.32
N THR A 35 2.00 -5.17 -5.20
CA THR A 35 2.54 -3.80 -5.16
C THR A 35 3.81 -3.78 -4.33
N SER A 36 4.72 -2.85 -4.62
CA SER A 36 5.91 -2.63 -3.79
C SER A 36 6.16 -1.14 -3.63
N GLU A 37 7.13 -0.77 -2.81
CA GLU A 37 7.45 0.63 -2.52
C GLU A 37 8.72 1.09 -3.23
N CYS A 38 8.71 2.36 -3.64
CA CYS A 38 9.87 3.14 -4.01
C CYS A 38 9.94 4.36 -3.08
N GLY A 39 10.86 4.33 -2.13
CA GLY A 39 11.14 5.49 -1.27
C GLY A 39 11.94 6.53 -2.05
N PRO A 40 11.42 7.77 -2.24
CA PRO A 40 12.17 8.83 -2.90
C PRO A 40 13.45 9.19 -2.14
N PRO A 41 14.51 9.64 -2.84
CA PRO A 41 15.79 10.00 -2.22
C PRO A 41 15.68 11.31 -1.41
N ARG A 42 16.64 11.50 -0.50
CA ARG A 42 16.82 12.77 0.25
C ARG A 42 17.64 13.78 -0.57
N GLY A 43 17.20 14.06 -1.80
CA GLY A 43 17.90 14.98 -2.69
C GLY A 43 17.28 14.98 -4.09
N ALA A 44 17.70 15.92 -4.93
CA ALA A 44 17.26 16.03 -6.32
C ALA A 44 17.99 14.99 -7.21
N LEU A 45 17.72 13.72 -6.98
CA LEU A 45 18.37 12.57 -7.60
C LEU A 45 17.37 11.71 -8.37
N PRO A 46 16.88 12.14 -9.55
CA PRO A 46 15.88 11.40 -10.32
C PRO A 46 16.36 10.00 -10.73
N GLU A 47 17.67 9.83 -10.97
CA GLU A 47 18.22 8.53 -11.34
C GLU A 47 18.06 7.47 -10.23
N LYS A 48 18.06 7.88 -8.96
CA LYS A 48 17.80 6.95 -7.84
C LYS A 48 16.36 6.43 -7.85
N VAL A 49 15.40 7.25 -8.25
CA VAL A 49 14.00 6.82 -8.43
C VAL A 49 13.93 5.82 -9.59
N LYS A 50 14.59 6.12 -10.72
CA LYS A 50 14.63 5.23 -11.90
C LYS A 50 15.27 3.88 -11.58
N GLU A 51 16.43 3.88 -10.92
CA GLU A 51 17.13 2.65 -10.50
C GLU A 51 16.20 1.74 -9.67
N LYS A 52 15.55 2.29 -8.64
CA LYS A 52 14.63 1.53 -7.78
C LYS A 52 13.41 1.02 -8.53
N ALA A 53 12.80 1.86 -9.36
CA ALA A 53 11.63 1.48 -10.15
C ALA A 53 11.95 0.40 -11.19
N GLU A 54 13.15 0.44 -11.80
CA GLU A 54 13.59 -0.56 -12.77
C GLU A 54 13.77 -1.96 -12.15
N MET A 55 14.23 -2.03 -10.88
CA MET A 55 14.31 -3.31 -10.15
C MET A 55 12.95 -3.98 -9.96
N LEU A 56 11.86 -3.21 -9.98
CA LEU A 56 10.49 -3.67 -9.77
C LEU A 56 9.74 -3.98 -11.08
N ARG A 57 10.30 -3.55 -12.23
CA ARG A 57 9.68 -3.72 -13.55
C ARG A 57 9.34 -5.18 -13.85
N GLY A 58 8.08 -5.46 -14.17
CA GLY A 58 7.58 -6.78 -14.50
C GLY A 58 7.33 -7.70 -13.32
N TYR A 59 7.71 -7.30 -12.10
CA TYR A 59 7.49 -8.07 -10.87
C TYR A 59 6.34 -7.54 -10.00
N VAL A 60 5.92 -6.31 -10.23
CA VAL A 60 4.81 -5.70 -9.52
C VAL A 60 3.83 -5.05 -10.48
N ASP A 61 2.56 -4.95 -10.08
CA ASP A 61 1.50 -4.33 -10.88
C ASP A 61 1.48 -2.81 -10.72
N ALA A 62 1.92 -2.32 -9.56
CA ALA A 62 2.05 -0.90 -9.29
C ALA A 62 3.09 -0.62 -8.20
N ILE A 63 3.67 0.58 -8.22
CA ILE A 63 4.76 1.01 -7.33
C ILE A 63 4.28 2.14 -6.44
N ASN A 64 4.17 1.91 -5.14
CA ASN A 64 3.90 2.95 -4.15
C ASN A 64 5.08 3.92 -4.04
N VAL A 65 4.81 5.19 -4.13
CA VAL A 65 5.80 6.25 -3.94
C VAL A 65 5.52 6.94 -2.61
N THR A 66 6.38 6.72 -1.63
CA THR A 66 6.17 7.21 -0.26
C THR A 66 6.30 8.73 -0.16
N ASP A 67 5.48 9.34 0.69
CA ASP A 67 5.40 10.79 0.87
C ASP A 67 6.01 11.19 2.22
N ASN A 68 7.27 11.67 2.21
CA ASN A 68 8.01 12.06 3.41
C ASN A 68 7.84 11.04 4.57
N GLN A 69 8.06 9.75 4.25
CA GLN A 69 7.87 8.66 5.22
C GLN A 69 8.67 8.91 6.49
N THR A 70 8.13 8.52 7.64
CA THR A 70 8.67 8.81 8.98
C THR A 70 8.89 10.30 9.26
N ALA A 71 8.16 11.18 8.56
CA ALA A 71 8.27 12.64 8.67
C ALA A 71 9.68 13.18 8.36
N VAL A 72 10.42 12.51 7.46
CA VAL A 72 11.75 12.91 6.99
C VAL A 72 11.63 13.49 5.59
N VAL A 73 12.25 14.66 5.36
CA VAL A 73 12.20 15.34 4.06
C VAL A 73 12.87 14.50 2.99
N ARG A 74 12.14 14.29 1.89
CA ARG A 74 12.55 13.57 0.69
C ARG A 74 12.06 14.27 -0.56
N MET A 75 12.50 13.81 -1.74
CA MET A 75 11.88 14.24 -2.98
C MET A 75 10.36 14.00 -2.91
N SER A 76 9.57 14.95 -3.39
CA SER A 76 8.11 14.87 -3.39
C SER A 76 7.61 13.58 -4.06
N SER A 77 6.66 12.91 -3.43
CA SER A 77 6.02 11.71 -3.99
C SER A 77 5.41 11.98 -5.36
N PHE A 78 4.80 13.15 -5.53
CA PHE A 78 4.24 13.59 -6.81
C PHE A 78 5.31 13.65 -7.91
N ALA A 79 6.44 14.32 -7.67
CA ALA A 79 7.53 14.40 -8.63
C ALA A 79 8.12 13.02 -8.97
N ALA A 80 8.31 12.15 -7.97
CA ALA A 80 8.81 10.80 -8.20
C ALA A 80 7.79 9.92 -8.95
N CYS A 81 6.48 10.11 -8.74
CA CYS A 81 5.43 9.45 -9.54
C CYS A 81 5.53 9.83 -11.02
N LEU A 82 5.81 11.10 -11.36
CA LEU A 82 5.97 11.52 -12.75
C LEU A 82 7.17 10.84 -13.41
N ILE A 83 8.29 10.72 -12.69
CA ILE A 83 9.47 9.99 -13.17
C ILE A 83 9.13 8.54 -13.48
N ILE A 84 8.47 7.84 -12.55
CA ILE A 84 8.07 6.44 -12.72
C ILE A 84 7.08 6.29 -13.88
N LYS A 85 6.13 7.23 -14.01
CA LYS A 85 5.16 7.22 -15.12
C LYS A 85 5.84 7.40 -16.47
N GLN A 86 6.84 8.28 -16.57
CA GLN A 86 7.65 8.46 -17.79
C GLN A 86 8.45 7.21 -18.19
N MET A 87 8.75 6.32 -17.24
CA MET A 87 9.35 5.01 -17.51
C MET A 87 8.35 3.98 -18.03
N GLY A 88 7.07 4.33 -18.21
CA GLY A 88 6.00 3.40 -18.60
C GLY A 88 5.53 2.48 -17.47
N LEU A 89 5.80 2.82 -16.21
CA LEU A 89 5.38 2.06 -15.03
C LEU A 89 4.15 2.69 -14.37
N ASN A 90 3.54 1.97 -13.43
CA ASN A 90 2.30 2.36 -12.77
C ASN A 90 2.58 2.83 -11.33
N PRO A 91 2.75 4.14 -11.06
CA PRO A 91 2.93 4.64 -9.71
C PRO A 91 1.63 4.70 -8.93
N ILE A 92 1.72 4.48 -7.62
CA ILE A 92 0.69 4.80 -6.63
C ILE A 92 1.15 6.03 -5.88
N LEU A 93 0.49 7.15 -6.08
CA LEU A 93 0.79 8.40 -5.39
C LEU A 93 0.36 8.28 -3.92
N GLN A 94 1.31 8.13 -3.01
CA GLN A 94 1.02 8.33 -1.59
C GLN A 94 0.98 9.83 -1.28
N MET A 95 -0.04 10.25 -0.55
CA MET A 95 -0.18 11.64 -0.15
C MET A 95 -0.65 11.71 1.31
N VAL A 96 0.08 12.51 2.11
CA VAL A 96 -0.21 12.69 3.53
C VAL A 96 -0.92 14.02 3.79
N THR A 97 -1.91 14.00 4.69
CA THR A 97 -2.62 15.24 5.12
C THR A 97 -1.82 16.07 6.12
N ARG A 98 -0.73 15.50 6.66
CA ARG A 98 0.18 16.20 7.58
C ARG A 98 0.75 17.48 6.97
N ASP A 99 1.13 17.44 5.69
CA ASP A 99 1.95 18.48 5.05
C ASP A 99 1.14 19.41 4.14
N ARG A 100 -0.14 19.09 3.84
CA ARG A 100 -0.96 19.81 2.85
C ARG A 100 -2.37 20.08 3.34
N ASN A 101 -2.89 21.27 3.05
CA ASN A 101 -4.31 21.55 3.19
C ASN A 101 -5.12 21.03 1.99
N ARG A 102 -6.45 21.09 2.08
CA ARG A 102 -7.37 20.60 1.06
C ARG A 102 -7.24 21.29 -0.31
N LEU A 103 -6.80 22.54 -0.36
CA LEU A 103 -6.54 23.23 -1.61
C LEU A 103 -5.34 22.59 -2.34
N ALA A 104 -4.21 22.46 -1.64
CA ALA A 104 -3.00 21.86 -2.19
C ALA A 104 -3.23 20.41 -2.59
N MET A 105 -3.94 19.61 -1.76
CA MET A 105 -4.23 18.21 -2.06
C MET A 105 -5.05 18.07 -3.34
N GLN A 106 -6.13 18.82 -3.51
CA GLN A 106 -6.98 18.77 -4.72
C GLN A 106 -6.20 19.22 -5.97
N SER A 107 -5.39 20.27 -5.85
CA SER A 107 -4.53 20.76 -6.93
C SER A 107 -3.52 19.71 -7.37
N ASP A 108 -2.81 19.07 -6.42
CA ASP A 108 -1.82 18.03 -6.70
C ASP A 108 -2.47 16.79 -7.35
N ILE A 109 -3.68 16.40 -6.93
CA ILE A 109 -4.43 15.27 -7.51
C ILE A 109 -4.76 15.53 -8.97
N ILE A 110 -5.26 16.74 -9.31
CA ILE A 110 -5.55 17.14 -10.70
C ILE A 110 -4.25 17.12 -11.52
N GLY A 111 -3.18 17.68 -10.97
CA GLY A 111 -1.87 17.69 -11.61
C GLY A 111 -1.36 16.26 -11.88
N ALA A 112 -1.43 15.38 -10.90
CA ALA A 112 -1.01 13.99 -11.03
C ALA A 112 -1.83 13.24 -12.10
N TYR A 113 -3.16 13.39 -12.08
CA TYR A 113 -4.04 12.77 -13.05
C TYR A 113 -3.80 13.29 -14.49
N SER A 114 -3.54 14.58 -14.66
CA SER A 114 -3.22 15.17 -15.99
C SER A 114 -1.96 14.58 -16.62
N HIS A 115 -1.07 13.99 -15.82
CA HIS A 115 0.12 13.27 -16.25
C HIS A 115 -0.05 11.74 -16.27
N GLY A 116 -1.30 11.23 -16.15
CA GLY A 116 -1.61 9.81 -16.22
C GLY A 116 -1.36 9.01 -14.94
N VAL A 117 -1.13 9.67 -13.81
CA VAL A 117 -1.11 9.03 -12.49
C VAL A 117 -2.56 8.88 -12.03
N ASN A 118 -3.08 7.65 -12.02
CA ASN A 118 -4.49 7.35 -11.78
C ASN A 118 -4.73 6.43 -10.57
N THR A 119 -3.73 6.25 -9.72
CA THR A 119 -3.84 5.44 -8.49
C THR A 119 -3.18 6.21 -7.35
N MET A 120 -3.82 6.24 -6.20
CA MET A 120 -3.28 6.92 -5.03
C MET A 120 -3.58 6.20 -3.72
N LEU A 121 -2.77 6.49 -2.69
CA LEU A 121 -2.97 6.02 -1.32
C LEU A 121 -3.14 7.23 -0.38
N CYS A 122 -4.30 7.33 0.25
CA CYS A 122 -4.66 8.43 1.16
C CYS A 122 -4.21 8.15 2.59
N LEU A 123 -3.32 8.98 3.12
CA LEU A 123 -2.69 8.79 4.43
C LEU A 123 -2.81 10.05 5.31
N SER A 124 -2.74 9.87 6.63
CA SER A 124 -2.54 11.00 7.55
C SER A 124 -1.06 11.39 7.65
N GLY A 125 -0.16 10.41 7.58
CA GLY A 125 1.28 10.57 7.79
C GLY A 125 1.69 10.49 9.26
N ASP A 126 2.98 10.23 9.49
CA ASP A 126 3.57 10.21 10.82
C ASP A 126 3.73 11.64 11.36
N HIS A 127 3.63 11.80 12.68
CA HIS A 127 3.79 13.12 13.29
C HIS A 127 5.23 13.64 13.13
N PRO A 128 5.45 14.96 12.85
CA PRO A 128 6.77 15.53 12.64
C PRO A 128 7.79 15.29 13.77
N CYS A 129 7.32 15.10 15.01
CA CYS A 129 8.21 14.80 16.13
C CYS A 129 9.04 13.52 15.97
N PHE A 130 8.67 12.63 15.05
CA PHE A 130 9.43 11.42 14.73
C PHE A 130 10.45 11.62 13.59
N GLY A 131 10.42 12.78 12.93
CA GLY A 131 11.24 13.07 11.76
C GLY A 131 12.41 14.00 12.03
N ASP A 132 12.95 14.56 10.95
CA ASP A 132 14.09 15.47 10.96
C ASP A 132 13.71 16.95 11.19
N HIS A 133 12.42 17.28 11.20
CA HIS A 133 11.89 18.62 11.49
C HIS A 133 10.79 18.55 12.56
N PRO A 134 11.13 18.25 13.83
CA PRO A 134 10.13 18.03 14.88
C PRO A 134 9.27 19.25 15.20
N MET A 135 9.73 20.45 14.83
CA MET A 135 9.01 21.72 15.03
C MET A 135 8.18 22.15 13.80
N ALA A 136 8.16 21.34 12.73
CA ALA A 136 7.31 21.67 11.58
C ALA A 136 5.84 21.73 12.00
N ALA A 137 5.12 22.74 11.52
CA ALA A 137 3.70 22.88 11.80
C ALA A 137 2.90 21.80 11.05
N ASN A 138 2.10 21.04 11.78
CA ASN A 138 1.14 20.11 11.20
C ASN A 138 0.01 20.87 10.53
N VAL A 139 -0.41 20.45 9.36
CA VAL A 139 -1.60 20.98 8.69
C VAL A 139 -2.84 20.21 9.15
N TYR A 140 -2.92 18.92 8.87
CA TYR A 140 -4.05 18.04 9.22
C TYR A 140 -5.43 18.71 9.03
N ASP A 141 -5.58 19.44 7.93
CA ASP A 141 -6.86 20.07 7.56
C ASP A 141 -7.96 19.00 7.35
N LEU A 142 -7.56 17.81 6.90
CA LEU A 142 -8.40 16.63 6.79
C LEU A 142 -7.74 15.45 7.49
N ASP A 143 -8.54 14.53 8.03
CA ASP A 143 -8.06 13.20 8.38
C ASP A 143 -8.06 12.28 7.14
N SER A 144 -7.49 11.08 7.27
CA SER A 144 -7.40 10.15 6.14
C SER A 144 -8.77 9.68 5.62
N ILE A 145 -9.81 9.65 6.43
CA ILE A 145 -11.18 9.25 6.02
C ILE A 145 -11.84 10.37 5.23
N GLN A 146 -11.73 11.60 5.72
CA GLN A 146 -12.20 12.80 5.01
C GLN A 146 -11.44 12.97 3.68
N PHE A 147 -10.15 12.68 3.66
CA PHE A 147 -9.34 12.71 2.45
C PHE A 147 -9.82 11.70 1.40
N ILE A 148 -10.06 10.44 1.80
CA ILE A 148 -10.65 9.43 0.91
C ILE A 148 -11.98 9.91 0.34
N GLN A 149 -12.85 10.48 1.18
CA GLN A 149 -14.15 11.00 0.75
C GLN A 149 -14.00 12.15 -0.24
N MET A 150 -13.05 13.07 -0.01
CA MET A 150 -12.76 14.18 -0.93
C MET A 150 -12.38 13.65 -2.31
N VAL A 151 -11.43 12.69 -2.38
CA VAL A 151 -10.99 12.11 -3.66
C VAL A 151 -12.14 11.38 -4.37
N ARG A 152 -12.95 10.63 -3.62
CA ARG A 152 -14.14 9.98 -4.17
C ARG A 152 -15.12 11.02 -4.75
N THR A 153 -15.38 12.12 -4.05
CA THR A 153 -16.25 13.18 -4.54
C THR A 153 -15.70 13.83 -5.82
N MET A 154 -14.39 14.07 -5.88
CA MET A 154 -13.75 14.56 -7.11
C MET A 154 -13.94 13.59 -8.29
N ARG A 155 -13.82 12.28 -8.05
CA ARG A 155 -13.94 11.24 -9.07
C ARG A 155 -15.38 10.97 -9.48
N ASP A 156 -16.27 10.69 -8.51
CA ASP A 156 -17.61 10.16 -8.74
C ASP A 156 -18.63 11.26 -9.00
N ASP A 157 -18.54 12.37 -8.29
CA ASP A 157 -19.47 13.49 -8.36
C ASP A 157 -18.94 14.64 -9.26
N GLY A 158 -17.65 14.60 -9.66
CA GLY A 158 -17.03 15.64 -10.47
C GLY A 158 -16.96 16.99 -9.79
N LYS A 159 -16.85 17.02 -8.46
CA LYS A 159 -16.90 18.24 -7.67
C LYS A 159 -15.71 18.43 -6.76
N PHE A 160 -15.25 19.68 -6.67
CA PHE A 160 -14.34 20.08 -5.58
C PHE A 160 -15.06 19.98 -4.24
N GLN A 161 -14.29 19.91 -3.17
CA GLN A 161 -14.86 19.89 -1.81
C GLN A 161 -15.63 21.19 -1.47
N GLY A 162 -15.34 22.28 -2.16
CA GLY A 162 -16.08 23.54 -2.07
C GLY A 162 -17.43 23.54 -2.78
N GLY A 163 -17.72 22.54 -3.63
CA GLY A 163 -18.99 22.38 -4.34
C GLY A 163 -18.94 22.72 -5.82
N ASP A 164 -17.91 23.40 -6.31
CA ASP A 164 -17.76 23.76 -7.71
C ASP A 164 -17.46 22.52 -8.57
N ASP A 165 -17.87 22.58 -9.86
CA ASP A 165 -17.65 21.52 -10.82
C ASP A 165 -16.18 21.44 -11.25
N ILE A 166 -15.70 20.21 -11.46
CA ILE A 166 -14.36 19.93 -11.98
C ILE A 166 -14.46 19.65 -13.48
N LEU A 167 -13.71 20.42 -14.28
CA LEU A 167 -13.55 20.12 -15.70
C LEU A 167 -12.64 18.89 -15.85
N ASN A 168 -13.14 17.82 -16.47
CA ASN A 168 -12.45 16.54 -16.61
C ASN A 168 -12.02 15.94 -15.24
N PRO A 169 -12.96 15.41 -14.46
CA PRO A 169 -12.70 14.89 -13.11
C PRO A 169 -11.61 13.81 -13.06
N PRO A 170 -10.74 13.83 -12.05
CA PRO A 170 -9.64 12.86 -11.92
C PRO A 170 -10.15 11.48 -11.50
N LYS A 171 -10.12 10.51 -12.40
CA LYS A 171 -10.53 9.13 -12.15
C LYS A 171 -9.44 8.36 -11.40
N MET A 172 -9.31 8.63 -10.12
CA MET A 172 -8.32 8.00 -9.25
C MET A 172 -8.83 6.69 -8.66
N PHE A 173 -8.04 5.61 -8.73
CA PHE A 173 -8.25 4.40 -7.97
C PHE A 173 -7.71 4.63 -6.54
N VAL A 174 -8.60 4.60 -5.54
CA VAL A 174 -8.34 5.18 -4.21
C VAL A 174 -7.99 4.10 -3.22
N GLY A 175 -6.76 4.13 -2.71
CA GLY A 175 -6.28 3.27 -1.65
C GLY A 175 -6.30 3.91 -0.27
N ALA A 176 -6.32 3.07 0.74
CA ALA A 176 -6.16 3.45 2.14
C ALA A 176 -5.33 2.41 2.91
N ALA A 177 -4.66 2.86 3.97
CA ALA A 177 -3.96 1.96 4.87
C ALA A 177 -4.88 1.38 5.95
N ALA A 178 -4.59 0.16 6.39
CA ALA A 178 -5.18 -0.43 7.59
C ALA A 178 -4.10 -1.01 8.49
N ASN A 179 -4.31 -0.95 9.80
CA ASN A 179 -3.45 -1.61 10.78
C ASN A 179 -4.25 -2.65 11.57
N PRO A 180 -4.15 -3.95 11.21
CA PRO A 180 -4.82 -5.04 11.90
C PRO A 180 -4.32 -5.29 13.33
N PHE A 181 -3.16 -4.74 13.69
CA PHE A 181 -2.40 -5.13 14.89
C PHE A 181 -2.46 -4.10 16.02
N ALA A 182 -2.91 -2.88 15.74
CA ALA A 182 -2.96 -1.82 16.74
C ALA A 182 -4.12 -2.00 17.73
N ASP A 183 -3.94 -1.55 18.96
CA ASP A 183 -4.99 -1.50 19.97
C ASP A 183 -5.76 -0.15 19.94
N PRO A 184 -7.03 -0.09 20.35
CA PRO A 184 -7.90 -1.23 20.66
C PRO A 184 -8.24 -2.05 19.40
N PHE A 185 -8.06 -3.37 19.50
CA PHE A 185 -8.19 -4.29 18.37
C PHE A 185 -9.59 -4.27 17.75
N GLU A 186 -10.64 -4.22 18.55
CA GLU A 186 -12.03 -4.25 18.12
C GLU A 186 -12.40 -3.03 17.24
N LEU A 187 -11.71 -1.92 17.41
CA LEU A 187 -11.92 -0.71 16.59
C LEU A 187 -11.33 -0.82 15.19
N ARG A 188 -10.43 -1.78 14.92
CA ARG A 188 -9.73 -1.87 13.63
C ARG A 188 -10.69 -2.20 12.49
N VAL A 189 -11.61 -3.11 12.68
CA VAL A 189 -12.64 -3.46 11.70
C VAL A 189 -13.63 -2.31 11.48
N ALA A 190 -14.05 -1.64 12.56
CA ALA A 190 -14.93 -0.47 12.46
C ALA A 190 -14.26 0.69 11.71
N ARG A 191 -12.97 0.93 11.94
CA ARG A 191 -12.19 1.94 11.21
C ARG A 191 -12.04 1.60 9.73
N LEU A 192 -11.82 0.32 9.39
CA LEU A 192 -11.84 -0.17 8.01
C LEU A 192 -13.19 0.12 7.34
N ALA A 193 -14.30 -0.22 8.01
CA ALA A 193 -15.64 0.02 7.49
C ALA A 193 -15.89 1.51 7.17
N LYS A 194 -15.38 2.44 8.01
CA LYS A 194 -15.46 3.88 7.74
C LYS A 194 -14.68 4.28 6.48
N LYS A 195 -13.48 3.73 6.25
CA LYS A 195 -12.67 4.01 5.07
C LYS A 195 -13.34 3.49 3.79
N ILE A 196 -13.93 2.29 3.84
CA ILE A 196 -14.71 1.72 2.74
C ILE A 196 -15.93 2.59 2.42
N LYS A 197 -16.68 3.01 3.45
CA LYS A 197 -17.83 3.91 3.29
C LYS A 197 -17.42 5.26 2.70
N ALA A 198 -16.26 5.78 3.04
CA ALA A 198 -15.69 7.00 2.47
C ALA A 198 -15.31 6.87 0.99
N GLY A 199 -15.09 5.65 0.48
CA GLY A 199 -14.82 5.38 -0.93
C GLY A 199 -13.49 4.74 -1.25
N ALA A 200 -12.83 4.10 -0.28
CA ALA A 200 -11.63 3.32 -0.55
C ALA A 200 -11.95 2.13 -1.46
N ASP A 201 -11.19 1.97 -2.54
CA ASP A 201 -11.32 0.88 -3.51
C ASP A 201 -10.37 -0.28 -3.17
N PHE A 202 -9.22 0.01 -2.58
CA PHE A 202 -8.28 -1.00 -2.07
C PHE A 202 -7.67 -0.60 -0.73
N ILE A 203 -7.18 -1.59 -0.02
CA ILE A 203 -6.52 -1.43 1.29
C ILE A 203 -5.14 -2.06 1.22
N GLN A 204 -4.15 -1.37 1.74
CA GLN A 204 -2.84 -1.94 2.03
C GLN A 204 -2.68 -2.02 3.55
N THR A 205 -2.41 -3.22 4.07
CA THR A 205 -2.28 -3.38 5.52
C THR A 205 -0.86 -3.12 6.00
N GLN A 206 -0.71 -2.91 7.30
CA GLN A 206 0.59 -2.98 7.97
C GLN A 206 1.19 -4.39 7.82
N CYS A 207 2.50 -4.52 7.99
CA CYS A 207 3.24 -5.76 7.82
C CYS A 207 2.68 -6.90 8.65
N VAL A 208 2.39 -8.01 8.01
CA VAL A 208 1.86 -9.21 8.66
C VAL A 208 3.02 -10.13 9.07
N TYR A 209 3.35 -10.11 10.36
CA TYR A 209 4.23 -11.08 11.01
C TYR A 209 3.44 -12.01 11.93
N ASP A 210 2.35 -11.51 12.50
CA ASP A 210 1.43 -12.21 13.39
C ASP A 210 0.21 -12.68 12.59
N LEU A 211 0.30 -13.88 12.05
CA LEU A 211 -0.75 -14.48 11.21
C LEU A 211 -2.05 -14.73 11.99
N GLU A 212 -1.95 -15.16 13.25
CA GLU A 212 -3.15 -15.45 14.07
C GLU A 212 -3.96 -14.17 14.30
N ARG A 213 -3.28 -13.07 14.66
CA ARG A 213 -3.94 -11.77 14.87
C ARG A 213 -4.51 -11.21 13.57
N PHE A 214 -3.82 -11.42 12.44
CA PHE A 214 -4.32 -11.04 11.12
C PHE A 214 -5.56 -11.84 10.74
N GLU A 215 -5.55 -13.16 10.89
CA GLU A 215 -6.69 -14.03 10.60
C GLU A 215 -7.92 -13.65 11.44
N LYS A 216 -7.73 -13.39 12.74
CA LYS A 216 -8.79 -12.90 13.63
C LYS A 216 -9.37 -11.56 13.18
N TRP A 217 -8.52 -10.65 12.70
CA TRP A 217 -9.00 -9.40 12.11
C TRP A 217 -9.80 -9.65 10.83
N MET A 218 -9.34 -10.55 9.97
CA MET A 218 -10.04 -10.93 8.73
C MET A 218 -11.37 -11.65 9.00
N GLU A 219 -11.51 -12.38 10.11
CA GLU A 219 -12.81 -12.90 10.55
C GLU A 219 -13.81 -11.75 10.76
N GLY A 220 -13.46 -10.76 11.57
CA GLY A 220 -14.31 -9.59 11.78
C GLY A 220 -14.60 -8.78 10.51
N VAL A 221 -13.67 -8.78 9.56
CA VAL A 221 -13.84 -8.18 8.23
C VAL A 221 -14.88 -8.96 7.41
N ARG A 222 -14.81 -10.30 7.42
CA ARG A 222 -15.76 -11.19 6.74
C ARG A 222 -17.16 -11.14 7.37
N ASP A 223 -17.26 -11.17 8.69
CA ASP A 223 -18.54 -11.10 9.41
C ASP A 223 -19.37 -9.88 9.05
N ARG A 224 -18.69 -8.79 8.66
CA ARG A 224 -19.34 -7.56 8.19
C ARG A 224 -19.45 -7.45 6.65
N GLY A 225 -19.06 -8.48 5.92
CA GLY A 225 -19.06 -8.48 4.44
C GLY A 225 -18.15 -7.43 3.81
N LEU A 226 -17.14 -6.95 4.53
CA LEU A 226 -16.27 -5.87 4.06
C LEU A 226 -15.29 -6.33 2.98
N HIS A 227 -14.86 -7.59 3.04
CA HIS A 227 -13.96 -8.20 2.05
C HIS A 227 -14.58 -8.32 0.64
N GLU A 228 -15.90 -8.18 0.53
CA GLU A 228 -16.60 -8.16 -0.76
C GLU A 228 -16.71 -6.74 -1.35
N LYS A 229 -16.43 -5.73 -0.53
CA LYS A 229 -16.60 -4.31 -0.89
C LYS A 229 -15.30 -3.61 -1.23
N VAL A 230 -14.16 -4.18 -0.85
CA VAL A 230 -12.84 -3.58 -1.03
C VAL A 230 -11.80 -4.68 -1.24
N SER A 231 -10.79 -4.41 -2.06
CA SER A 231 -9.65 -5.32 -2.23
C SER A 231 -8.62 -5.11 -1.11
N ILE A 232 -8.24 -6.20 -0.42
CA ILE A 232 -7.27 -6.12 0.70
C ILE A 232 -5.95 -6.73 0.27
N LEU A 233 -4.91 -5.89 0.24
CA LEU A 233 -3.52 -6.29 -0.01
C LEU A 233 -2.79 -6.39 1.33
N ALA A 234 -2.36 -7.59 1.68
CA ALA A 234 -1.63 -7.81 2.92
C ALA A 234 -0.20 -7.25 2.84
N GLY A 235 0.21 -6.50 3.84
CA GLY A 235 1.55 -5.93 3.94
C GLY A 235 2.58 -7.00 4.25
N ILE A 236 3.68 -7.02 3.49
CA ILE A 236 4.77 -7.99 3.63
C ILE A 236 6.09 -7.22 3.70
N THR A 237 6.91 -7.51 4.70
CA THR A 237 8.23 -6.89 4.83
C THR A 237 9.28 -7.95 5.15
N PRO A 238 10.27 -8.17 4.27
CA PRO A 238 11.34 -9.10 4.53
C PRO A 238 12.26 -8.61 5.65
N LEU A 239 12.56 -9.49 6.60
CA LEU A 239 13.45 -9.20 7.73
C LEU A 239 14.91 -9.39 7.34
N LYS A 240 15.69 -8.32 7.29
CA LYS A 240 17.12 -8.39 6.95
C LYS A 240 17.99 -8.98 8.08
N SER A 241 17.54 -8.86 9.32
CA SER A 241 18.30 -9.26 10.49
C SER A 241 17.43 -9.38 11.75
N VAL A 242 17.96 -10.05 12.77
CA VAL A 242 17.38 -10.05 14.13
C VAL A 242 17.25 -8.63 14.69
N GLY A 243 18.23 -7.76 14.40
CA GLY A 243 18.18 -6.35 14.82
C GLY A 243 16.95 -5.63 14.25
N MET A 244 16.66 -5.83 12.96
CA MET A 244 15.46 -5.29 12.32
C MET A 244 14.18 -5.85 12.95
N ALA A 245 14.10 -7.17 13.20
CA ALA A 245 12.94 -7.79 13.82
C ALA A 245 12.65 -7.22 15.22
N LYS A 246 13.69 -7.05 16.04
CA LYS A 246 13.58 -6.42 17.36
C LYS A 246 13.21 -4.95 17.28
N TYR A 247 13.75 -4.21 16.31
CA TYR A 247 13.39 -2.82 16.08
C TYR A 247 11.91 -2.68 15.71
N MET A 248 11.45 -3.50 14.76
CA MET A 248 10.04 -3.53 14.36
C MET A 248 9.13 -3.79 15.55
N LYS A 249 9.46 -4.79 16.38
CA LYS A 249 8.68 -5.14 17.57
C LYS A 249 8.61 -4.02 18.61
N ASN A 250 9.76 -3.38 18.90
CA ASN A 250 9.89 -2.54 20.09
C ASN A 250 9.81 -1.03 19.79
N LYS A 251 9.99 -0.62 18.54
CA LYS A 251 10.14 0.79 18.17
C LYS A 251 9.13 1.27 17.11
N VAL A 252 8.49 0.35 16.40
CA VAL A 252 7.50 0.73 15.38
C VAL A 252 6.08 0.54 15.96
N PRO A 253 5.35 1.64 16.19
CA PRO A 253 4.01 1.55 16.77
C PRO A 253 3.06 0.72 15.92
N GLY A 254 2.27 -0.13 16.57
CA GLY A 254 1.27 -0.95 15.89
C GLY A 254 1.82 -2.11 15.07
N MET A 255 3.09 -2.50 15.28
CA MET A 255 3.67 -3.73 14.76
C MET A 255 3.53 -4.86 15.77
N SER A 256 3.13 -6.04 15.30
CA SER A 256 3.12 -7.29 16.07
C SER A 256 4.10 -8.26 15.47
N VAL A 257 5.26 -8.44 16.13
CA VAL A 257 6.29 -9.41 15.71
C VAL A 257 6.40 -10.49 16.78
N PRO A 258 5.95 -11.73 16.50
CA PRO A 258 6.02 -12.85 17.44
C PRO A 258 7.45 -13.18 17.86
N ASP A 259 7.64 -13.61 19.11
CA ASP A 259 8.96 -13.99 19.64
C ASP A 259 9.54 -15.19 18.90
N GLU A 260 8.71 -16.07 18.38
CA GLU A 260 9.09 -17.22 17.57
C GLU A 260 9.83 -16.81 16.30
N LEU A 261 9.43 -15.71 15.63
CA LEU A 261 10.15 -15.18 14.47
C LEU A 261 11.51 -14.63 14.85
N ILE A 262 11.60 -13.92 15.98
CA ILE A 262 12.88 -13.41 16.50
C ILE A 262 13.80 -14.58 16.86
N LYS A 263 13.26 -15.61 17.51
CA LYS A 263 14.01 -16.83 17.86
C LYS A 263 14.49 -17.57 16.60
N ARG A 264 13.62 -17.72 15.60
CA ARG A 264 13.95 -18.34 14.31
C ARG A 264 15.08 -17.59 13.61
N MET A 265 14.99 -16.27 13.49
CA MET A 265 16.03 -15.42 12.91
C MET A 265 17.36 -15.51 13.70
N SER A 266 17.30 -15.63 15.04
CA SER A 266 18.46 -15.78 15.89
C SER A 266 19.12 -17.15 15.80
N GLY A 267 18.40 -18.16 15.33
CA GLY A 267 18.86 -19.54 15.16
C GLY A 267 19.77 -19.76 13.96
N VAL A 268 19.93 -18.74 13.09
CA VAL A 268 20.81 -18.84 11.91
C VAL A 268 21.99 -17.86 12.04
N PRO A 269 23.16 -18.19 11.44
CA PRO A 269 24.30 -17.29 11.39
C PRO A 269 23.93 -15.93 10.78
N LYS A 270 24.60 -14.86 11.23
CA LYS A 270 24.29 -13.48 10.82
C LYS A 270 24.26 -13.30 9.30
N GLU A 271 25.17 -13.96 8.60
CA GLU A 271 25.31 -13.90 7.14
C GLU A 271 24.12 -14.55 6.40
N LYS A 272 23.42 -15.47 7.08
CA LYS A 272 22.25 -16.19 6.53
C LYS A 272 20.90 -15.60 6.96
N GLN A 273 20.90 -14.59 7.83
CA GLN A 273 19.66 -13.95 8.27
C GLN A 273 18.85 -13.29 7.14
N PRO A 274 19.49 -12.65 6.13
CA PRO A 274 18.78 -12.14 4.97
C PRO A 274 17.97 -13.20 4.22
N GLU A 275 18.57 -14.35 3.94
CA GLU A 275 17.91 -15.48 3.26
C GLU A 275 16.78 -16.06 4.10
N GLU A 276 17.00 -16.20 5.42
CA GLU A 276 15.96 -16.66 6.34
C GLU A 276 14.78 -15.69 6.39
N GLY A 277 15.06 -14.38 6.39
CA GLY A 277 14.01 -13.35 6.33
C GLY A 277 13.19 -13.40 5.05
N ILE A 278 13.79 -13.69 3.89
CA ILE A 278 13.08 -13.90 2.64
C ILE A 278 12.23 -15.17 2.70
N LYS A 279 12.78 -16.25 3.25
CA LYS A 279 12.04 -17.51 3.43
C LYS A 279 10.79 -17.31 4.30
N ILE A 280 10.93 -16.62 5.42
CA ILE A 280 9.79 -16.24 6.29
C ILE A 280 8.77 -15.43 5.48
N CYS A 281 9.20 -14.47 4.68
CA CYS A 281 8.36 -13.64 3.84
C CYS A 281 7.55 -14.49 2.84
N VAL A 282 8.20 -15.42 2.15
CA VAL A 282 7.55 -16.34 1.18
C VAL A 282 6.56 -17.27 1.87
N GLU A 283 6.92 -17.87 3.00
CA GLU A 283 6.03 -18.71 3.80
C GLU A 283 4.80 -17.93 4.28
N THR A 284 4.99 -16.68 4.71
CA THR A 284 3.89 -15.78 5.10
C THR A 284 2.94 -15.53 3.92
N ILE A 285 3.48 -15.24 2.73
CA ILE A 285 2.68 -15.07 1.51
C ILE A 285 1.87 -16.34 1.21
N GLN A 286 2.49 -17.54 1.28
CA GLN A 286 1.78 -18.79 1.01
C GLN A 286 0.60 -19.00 1.99
N ARG A 287 0.79 -18.71 3.27
CA ARG A 287 -0.29 -18.80 4.27
C ARG A 287 -1.40 -17.78 4.00
N LEU A 288 -1.04 -16.54 3.64
CA LEU A 288 -2.00 -15.48 3.37
C LEU A 288 -2.81 -15.69 2.09
N LYS A 289 -2.30 -16.45 1.12
CA LYS A 289 -3.06 -16.86 -0.08
C LYS A 289 -4.30 -17.68 0.28
N GLU A 290 -4.26 -18.43 1.39
CA GLU A 290 -5.37 -19.26 1.86
C GLU A 290 -6.40 -18.45 2.68
N VAL A 291 -6.09 -17.21 3.05
CA VAL A 291 -7.00 -16.37 3.85
C VAL A 291 -8.06 -15.73 2.96
N LYS A 292 -9.31 -16.18 3.10
CA LYS A 292 -10.44 -15.63 2.33
C LYS A 292 -10.57 -14.12 2.54
N GLY A 293 -10.55 -13.38 1.43
CA GLY A 293 -10.67 -11.92 1.42
C GLY A 293 -9.35 -11.19 1.19
N VAL A 294 -8.21 -11.87 1.22
CA VAL A 294 -6.93 -11.31 0.75
C VAL A 294 -6.94 -11.30 -0.78
N SER A 295 -6.70 -10.13 -1.37
CA SER A 295 -6.73 -9.89 -2.81
C SER A 295 -5.35 -9.65 -3.40
N GLY A 296 -4.31 -9.67 -2.59
CA GLY A 296 -2.93 -9.47 -3.04
C GLY A 296 -1.98 -9.09 -1.91
N PHE A 297 -0.80 -8.64 -2.31
CA PHE A 297 0.31 -8.37 -1.39
C PHE A 297 0.94 -7.00 -1.67
N HIS A 298 1.28 -6.32 -0.59
CA HIS A 298 2.04 -5.08 -0.64
C HIS A 298 3.41 -5.32 -0.02
N ILE A 299 4.46 -5.42 -0.85
CA ILE A 299 5.81 -5.77 -0.43
C ILE A 299 6.61 -4.50 -0.12
N MET A 300 6.90 -4.29 1.15
CA MET A 300 7.68 -3.14 1.66
C MET A 300 9.12 -3.57 1.93
N ALA A 301 9.91 -3.71 0.87
CA ALA A 301 11.33 -4.05 0.95
C ALA A 301 12.16 -2.78 1.16
N ILE A 302 12.10 -2.21 2.36
CA ILE A 302 12.72 -0.93 2.72
C ILE A 302 14.22 -0.92 2.42
N GLU A 303 14.66 -0.08 1.45
CA GLU A 303 16.05 -0.01 0.95
C GLU A 303 16.60 -1.41 0.60
N TRP A 304 15.76 -2.24 -0.02
CA TRP A 304 16.09 -3.60 -0.41
C TRP A 304 15.27 -4.08 -1.63
N GLU A 305 14.91 -3.15 -2.48
CA GLU A 305 14.01 -3.35 -3.62
C GLU A 305 14.51 -4.44 -4.58
N GLN A 306 15.84 -4.62 -4.68
CA GLN A 306 16.46 -5.67 -5.50
C GLN A 306 16.10 -7.11 -5.08
N ARG A 307 15.53 -7.32 -3.89
CA ARG A 307 15.11 -8.65 -3.42
C ARG A 307 13.62 -8.92 -3.69
N VAL A 308 12.87 -7.92 -4.17
CA VAL A 308 11.45 -8.10 -4.50
C VAL A 308 11.23 -9.13 -5.61
N PRO A 309 12.01 -9.13 -6.71
CA PRO A 309 11.90 -10.16 -7.75
C PRO A 309 11.98 -11.59 -7.19
N GLU A 310 12.97 -11.88 -6.37
CA GLU A 310 13.15 -13.18 -5.74
C GLU A 310 11.95 -13.60 -4.88
N ILE A 311 11.40 -12.66 -4.09
CA ILE A 311 10.22 -12.94 -3.27
C ILE A 311 9.02 -13.25 -4.14
N VAL A 312 8.79 -12.47 -5.20
CA VAL A 312 7.65 -12.62 -6.11
C VAL A 312 7.72 -13.93 -6.86
N GLU A 313 8.90 -14.32 -7.35
CA GLU A 313 9.13 -15.61 -8.03
C GLU A 313 8.95 -16.79 -7.06
N ALA A 314 9.64 -16.76 -5.93
CA ALA A 314 9.57 -17.84 -4.93
C ALA A 314 8.17 -18.00 -4.34
N ALA A 315 7.40 -16.92 -4.26
CA ALA A 315 6.01 -16.97 -3.84
C ALA A 315 5.05 -17.47 -4.92
N GLY A 316 5.52 -17.71 -6.17
CA GLY A 316 4.66 -18.12 -7.29
C GLY A 316 3.67 -17.04 -7.71
N LEU A 317 4.13 -15.78 -7.70
CA LEU A 317 3.36 -14.59 -8.10
C LEU A 317 3.85 -14.00 -9.43
N TYR A 318 4.89 -14.56 -10.02
CA TYR A 318 5.43 -14.25 -11.34
C TYR A 318 4.99 -15.33 -12.35
N PRO A 319 4.71 -14.98 -13.64
CA PRO A 319 4.71 -13.63 -14.22
C PRO A 319 3.49 -12.80 -13.79
N ARG A 320 3.62 -11.46 -13.89
CA ARG A 320 2.47 -10.59 -13.63
C ARG A 320 1.50 -10.60 -14.82
N PRO A 321 0.17 -10.53 -14.57
CA PRO A 321 -0.84 -10.79 -15.61
C PRO A 321 -0.89 -9.74 -16.74
N PHE A 322 -0.48 -8.50 -16.47
CA PHE A 322 -0.48 -7.40 -17.45
C PHE A 322 0.90 -6.74 -17.59
N ALA A 323 1.98 -7.48 -17.31
CA ALA A 323 3.34 -6.99 -17.51
C ALA A 323 3.62 -6.84 -19.01
N GLY A 324 3.69 -5.60 -19.51
CA GLY A 324 3.99 -5.29 -20.91
C GLY A 324 2.84 -4.70 -21.72
N GLU A 325 1.69 -4.42 -21.09
CA GLU A 325 0.61 -3.64 -21.70
C GLU A 325 0.78 -2.14 -21.50
#